data_45226f2bed417446c9549f77dad4e302
#
_entry.id   45226f2bed417446c9549f77dad4e302
#
_cell.length_a   1.000
_cell.length_b   1.000
_cell.length_c   1.000
_cell.angle_alpha   90.00
_cell.angle_beta   90.00
_cell.angle_gamma   90.00
#
_symmetry.space_group_name_H-M   'P 1'
#
loop_
_entity.id
_entity.type
_entity.pdbx_description
1 polymer ?
#
loop_
_entity_poly.entity_id
_entity_poly.type
_entity_poly.pdbx_seq_one_letter_code
_entity_poly.pdbx_strand_id
1 'polypeptide(L)'
;MHHPPVADDVHTLVVYVLDRSAVLSPPAAWLSAFEQLGVSLGGDQAQVQRFINAWSRLYSATLLLDHLQDGDELGDPWLAAQSEPLQYHFAFSAYALANDELATLTSVLPPARSIRLQRLWSSTVLQLAAGQYRDLTLRASALNATGLEALDRYEELAAQKTGAAFALALGGCAETATDTTALVEAATNAGLIIGMLLQYYDDLLDQSSQEAQPETVTLARAWAASIGIDQAHRLTDIWSILYARYWNALDATLAPLPAPARLAISSLVQGMFGAAPKPITTTI
;
A
#
# COMPACT_ATOMS: atom_id res chain seq x y z
N MET A 1 5.63 -28.96 -10.00
CA MET A 1 5.63 -27.59 -10.55
C MET A 1 4.65 -27.57 -11.72
N HIS A 2 3.56 -26.85 -11.63
CA HIS A 2 2.67 -26.65 -12.78
C HIS A 2 3.28 -25.55 -13.63
N HIS A 3 3.78 -25.89 -14.80
CA HIS A 3 4.17 -24.90 -15.77
C HIS A 3 2.93 -24.11 -16.21
N PRO A 4 3.04 -22.77 -16.38
CA PRO A 4 1.96 -21.99 -16.98
C PRO A 4 1.65 -22.58 -18.37
N PRO A 5 0.39 -22.49 -18.82
CA PRO A 5 0.05 -22.89 -20.18
C PRO A 5 0.96 -22.10 -21.15
N VAL A 6 1.33 -22.71 -22.25
CA VAL A 6 1.95 -21.97 -23.35
C VAL A 6 0.88 -20.96 -23.80
N ALA A 7 0.99 -19.74 -23.29
CA ALA A 7 0.04 -18.69 -23.60
C ALA A 7 0.50 -18.00 -24.87
N ASP A 8 -0.36 -18.02 -25.89
CA ASP A 8 -0.12 -17.29 -27.13
C ASP A 8 -0.22 -15.77 -26.95
N ASP A 9 -0.66 -15.32 -25.77
CA ASP A 9 -0.73 -13.91 -25.41
C ASP A 9 -0.23 -13.62 -23.97
N VAL A 10 0.38 -12.45 -23.81
CA VAL A 10 0.94 -11.95 -22.55
C VAL A 10 -0.15 -11.75 -21.49
N HIS A 11 -1.36 -11.39 -21.89
CA HIS A 11 -2.48 -11.18 -20.97
C HIS A 11 -2.79 -12.46 -20.19
N THR A 12 -3.04 -13.56 -20.91
CA THR A 12 -3.34 -14.86 -20.29
C THR A 12 -2.22 -15.32 -19.37
N LEU A 13 -0.96 -15.10 -19.76
CA LEU A 13 0.19 -15.46 -18.94
C LEU A 13 0.25 -14.64 -17.64
N VAL A 14 0.11 -13.33 -17.74
CA VAL A 14 0.19 -12.41 -16.56
C VAL A 14 -0.94 -12.71 -15.60
N VAL A 15 -2.18 -12.83 -16.07
CA VAL A 15 -3.33 -13.18 -15.23
C VAL A 15 -3.11 -14.54 -14.55
N TYR A 16 -2.62 -15.54 -15.29
CA TYR A 16 -2.34 -16.86 -14.74
C TYR A 16 -1.33 -16.82 -13.58
N VAL A 17 -0.26 -16.04 -13.72
CA VAL A 17 0.79 -15.94 -12.69
C VAL A 17 0.28 -15.14 -11.50
N LEU A 18 -0.34 -13.97 -11.72
CA LEU A 18 -0.85 -13.13 -10.66
C LEU A 18 -1.93 -13.83 -9.80
N ASP A 19 -2.85 -14.56 -10.44
CA ASP A 19 -3.92 -15.29 -9.73
C ASP A 19 -3.39 -16.43 -8.85
N ARG A 20 -2.17 -16.87 -9.06
CA ARG A 20 -1.55 -17.99 -8.31
C ARG A 20 -0.43 -17.58 -7.39
N SER A 21 0.16 -16.43 -7.60
CA SER A 21 1.25 -15.95 -6.76
C SER A 21 0.69 -15.40 -5.45
N ALA A 22 0.86 -16.15 -4.37
CA ALA A 22 0.50 -15.68 -3.03
C ALA A 22 1.40 -14.53 -2.54
N VAL A 23 2.56 -14.35 -3.16
CA VAL A 23 3.53 -13.31 -2.80
C VAL A 23 3.19 -11.97 -3.47
N LEU A 24 2.80 -12.02 -4.75
CA LEU A 24 2.51 -10.81 -5.52
C LEU A 24 1.05 -10.34 -5.38
N SER A 25 0.15 -11.20 -4.90
CA SER A 25 -1.26 -10.85 -4.77
C SER A 25 -1.57 -10.24 -3.40
N PRO A 26 -2.37 -9.17 -3.35
CA PRO A 26 -2.84 -8.64 -2.09
C PRO A 26 -3.62 -9.70 -1.30
N PRO A 27 -3.49 -9.74 0.04
CA PRO A 27 -4.26 -10.66 0.87
C PRO A 27 -5.77 -10.54 0.66
N ALA A 28 -6.49 -11.66 0.59
CA ALA A 28 -7.95 -11.68 0.36
C ALA A 28 -8.74 -10.86 1.40
N ALA A 29 -8.24 -10.76 2.64
CA ALA A 29 -8.85 -9.94 3.68
C ALA A 29 -8.83 -8.44 3.33
N TRP A 30 -7.78 -7.96 2.66
CA TRP A 30 -7.70 -6.57 2.21
C TRP A 30 -8.75 -6.30 1.13
N LEU A 31 -8.81 -7.16 0.12
CA LEU A 31 -9.75 -7.02 -1.00
C LEU A 31 -11.20 -7.06 -0.51
N SER A 32 -11.51 -7.93 0.44
CA SER A 32 -12.84 -8.00 1.08
C SER A 32 -13.19 -6.71 1.83
N ALA A 33 -12.26 -6.13 2.56
CA ALA A 33 -12.50 -4.87 3.27
C ALA A 33 -12.71 -3.69 2.30
N PHE A 34 -11.96 -3.64 1.19
CA PHE A 34 -12.10 -2.63 0.15
C PHE A 34 -13.46 -2.75 -0.56
N GLU A 35 -13.90 -3.98 -0.85
CA GLU A 35 -15.22 -4.24 -1.42
C GLU A 35 -16.33 -3.79 -0.46
N GLN A 36 -16.25 -4.17 0.81
CA GLN A 36 -17.23 -3.77 1.83
C GLN A 36 -17.30 -2.24 1.97
N LEU A 37 -16.17 -1.54 1.92
CA LEU A 37 -16.14 -0.07 1.88
C LEU A 37 -16.94 0.45 0.69
N GLY A 38 -16.60 0.07 -0.53
CA GLY A 38 -17.23 0.57 -1.74
C GLY A 38 -18.73 0.30 -1.78
N VAL A 39 -19.14 -0.93 -1.45
CA VAL A 39 -20.55 -1.32 -1.40
C VAL A 39 -21.32 -0.55 -0.29
N SER A 40 -20.71 -0.34 0.87
CA SER A 40 -21.31 0.42 1.97
C SER A 40 -21.51 1.91 1.63
N LEU A 41 -20.78 2.44 0.68
CA LEU A 41 -20.92 3.79 0.14
C LEU A 41 -21.97 3.88 -0.99
N GLY A 42 -22.62 2.79 -1.32
CA GLY A 42 -23.67 2.71 -2.36
C GLY A 42 -23.15 2.34 -3.74
N GLY A 43 -21.92 1.85 -3.84
CA GLY A 43 -21.33 1.40 -5.11
C GLY A 43 -21.96 0.13 -5.63
N ASP A 44 -22.02 -0.01 -6.96
CA ASP A 44 -22.33 -1.26 -7.64
C ASP A 44 -21.20 -2.26 -7.38
N GLN A 45 -21.52 -3.44 -6.89
CA GLN A 45 -20.54 -4.45 -6.48
C GLN A 45 -19.62 -4.85 -7.64
N ALA A 46 -20.14 -4.99 -8.86
CA ALA A 46 -19.34 -5.39 -10.01
C ALA A 46 -18.36 -4.28 -10.42
N GLN A 47 -18.75 -3.02 -10.32
CA GLN A 47 -17.87 -1.88 -10.60
C GLN A 47 -16.79 -1.74 -9.53
N VAL A 48 -17.13 -1.87 -8.25
CA VAL A 48 -16.17 -1.88 -7.13
C VAL A 48 -15.18 -3.01 -7.29
N GLN A 49 -15.64 -4.24 -7.59
CA GLN A 49 -14.76 -5.39 -7.81
C GLN A 49 -13.82 -5.18 -9.01
N ARG A 50 -14.30 -4.55 -10.07
CA ARG A 50 -13.45 -4.21 -11.23
C ARG A 50 -12.35 -3.22 -10.88
N PHE A 51 -12.67 -2.22 -10.06
CA PHE A 51 -11.65 -1.31 -9.53
C PHE A 51 -10.62 -2.06 -8.67
N ILE A 52 -11.07 -2.94 -7.77
CA ILE A 52 -10.19 -3.76 -6.93
C ILE A 52 -9.27 -4.63 -7.78
N ASN A 53 -9.76 -5.22 -8.87
CA ASN A 53 -8.93 -5.99 -9.79
C ASN A 53 -7.86 -5.12 -10.46
N ALA A 54 -8.21 -3.92 -10.94
CA ALA A 54 -7.25 -2.98 -11.49
C ALA A 54 -6.18 -2.59 -10.46
N TRP A 55 -6.60 -2.23 -9.26
CA TRP A 55 -5.69 -1.89 -8.16
C TRP A 55 -4.78 -3.07 -7.77
N SER A 56 -5.31 -4.29 -7.68
CA SER A 56 -4.53 -5.48 -7.35
C SER A 56 -3.40 -5.72 -8.36
N ARG A 57 -3.66 -5.52 -9.65
CA ARG A 57 -2.63 -5.65 -10.69
C ARG A 57 -1.58 -4.55 -10.63
N LEU A 58 -2.00 -3.31 -10.32
CA LEU A 58 -1.06 -2.21 -10.08
C LEU A 58 -0.18 -2.52 -8.84
N TYR A 59 -0.79 -2.97 -7.73
CA TYR A 59 -0.08 -3.37 -6.54
C TYR A 59 0.95 -4.47 -6.83
N SER A 60 0.55 -5.52 -7.55
CA SER A 60 1.46 -6.60 -7.95
C SER A 60 2.61 -6.12 -8.83
N ALA A 61 2.33 -5.20 -9.76
CA ALA A 61 3.34 -4.62 -10.63
C ALA A 61 4.37 -3.80 -9.84
N THR A 62 3.91 -2.96 -8.91
CA THR A 62 4.79 -2.13 -8.08
C THR A 62 5.59 -2.95 -7.08
N LEU A 63 4.99 -3.97 -6.46
CA LEU A 63 5.67 -4.88 -5.54
C LEU A 63 6.77 -5.67 -6.27
N LEU A 64 6.50 -6.18 -7.47
CA LEU A 64 7.50 -6.87 -8.26
C LEU A 64 8.65 -5.95 -8.67
N LEU A 65 8.35 -4.69 -9.07
CA LEU A 65 9.39 -3.72 -9.40
C LEU A 65 10.25 -3.37 -8.17
N ASP A 66 9.65 -3.26 -7.00
CA ASP A 66 10.33 -3.03 -5.73
C ASP A 66 11.34 -4.14 -5.45
N HIS A 67 10.91 -5.39 -5.43
CA HIS A 67 11.78 -6.55 -5.23
C HIS A 67 12.93 -6.62 -6.25
N LEU A 68 12.65 -6.36 -7.53
CA LEU A 68 13.68 -6.38 -8.57
C LEU A 68 14.71 -5.26 -8.41
N GLN A 69 14.30 -4.09 -7.96
CA GLN A 69 15.17 -2.94 -7.77
C GLN A 69 16.00 -3.03 -6.49
N ASP A 70 15.45 -3.66 -5.46
CA ASP A 70 16.14 -3.89 -4.19
C ASP A 70 17.05 -5.13 -4.22
N GLY A 71 16.89 -5.98 -5.25
CA GLY A 71 17.64 -7.22 -5.40
C GLY A 71 17.16 -8.35 -4.49
N ASP A 72 15.91 -8.26 -4.04
CA ASP A 72 15.27 -9.24 -3.18
C ASP A 72 14.94 -10.54 -3.89
N GLU A 73 14.90 -11.64 -3.13
CA GLU A 73 14.43 -12.91 -3.67
C GLU A 73 12.93 -12.85 -4.00
N LEU A 74 12.60 -13.17 -5.25
CA LEU A 74 11.21 -13.33 -5.66
C LEU A 74 10.64 -14.61 -5.04
N GLY A 75 9.67 -14.46 -4.16
CA GLY A 75 9.03 -15.60 -3.48
C GLY A 75 8.19 -16.50 -4.41
N ASP A 76 7.97 -16.11 -5.66
CA ASP A 76 7.33 -16.93 -6.70
C ASP A 76 8.37 -17.75 -7.48
N PRO A 77 8.38 -19.11 -7.36
CA PRO A 77 9.44 -19.95 -7.96
C PRO A 77 9.47 -19.92 -9.49
N TRP A 78 8.31 -19.69 -10.14
CA TRP A 78 8.26 -19.62 -11.59
C TRP A 78 8.87 -18.30 -12.07
N LEU A 79 8.51 -17.21 -11.43
CA LEU A 79 9.00 -15.87 -11.77
C LEU A 79 10.51 -15.74 -11.48
N ALA A 80 10.95 -16.29 -10.35
CA ALA A 80 12.36 -16.32 -9.96
C ALA A 80 13.23 -17.12 -10.96
N ALA A 81 12.65 -18.09 -11.66
CA ALA A 81 13.35 -18.86 -12.69
C ALA A 81 13.46 -18.12 -14.05
N GLN A 82 12.81 -16.97 -14.19
CA GLN A 82 12.89 -16.19 -15.44
C GLN A 82 14.13 -15.29 -15.45
N SER A 83 14.55 -14.86 -16.64
CA SER A 83 15.60 -13.84 -16.76
C SER A 83 15.10 -12.49 -16.26
N GLU A 84 15.99 -11.69 -15.68
CA GLU A 84 15.66 -10.36 -15.16
C GLU A 84 14.93 -9.46 -16.18
N PRO A 85 15.32 -9.38 -17.48
CA PRO A 85 14.55 -8.63 -18.47
C PRO A 85 13.09 -9.11 -18.61
N LEU A 86 12.86 -10.42 -18.46
CA LEU A 86 11.50 -10.98 -18.54
C LEU A 86 10.69 -10.65 -17.28
N GLN A 87 11.32 -10.62 -16.11
CA GLN A 87 10.69 -10.20 -14.85
C GLN A 87 10.24 -8.73 -14.92
N TYR A 88 11.09 -7.81 -15.42
CA TYR A 88 10.71 -6.42 -15.68
C TYR A 88 9.59 -6.31 -16.71
N HIS A 89 9.64 -7.10 -17.78
CA HIS A 89 8.57 -7.13 -18.78
C HIS A 89 7.24 -7.60 -18.17
N PHE A 90 7.29 -8.56 -17.27
CA PHE A 90 6.12 -9.05 -16.55
C PHE A 90 5.50 -7.94 -15.67
N ALA A 91 6.31 -7.21 -14.91
CA ALA A 91 5.84 -6.06 -14.12
C ALA A 91 5.19 -4.98 -15.00
N PHE A 92 5.80 -4.65 -16.13
CA PHE A 92 5.23 -3.73 -17.12
C PHE A 92 3.89 -4.23 -17.68
N SER A 93 3.78 -5.51 -17.98
CA SER A 93 2.55 -6.11 -18.49
C SER A 93 1.42 -6.11 -17.46
N ALA A 94 1.74 -6.37 -16.18
CA ALA A 94 0.79 -6.26 -15.08
C ALA A 94 0.26 -4.82 -14.92
N TYR A 95 1.16 -3.84 -15.03
CA TYR A 95 0.78 -2.42 -15.02
C TYR A 95 -0.10 -2.05 -16.23
N ALA A 96 0.21 -2.55 -17.43
CA ALA A 96 -0.61 -2.31 -18.62
C ALA A 96 -2.03 -2.88 -18.46
N LEU A 97 -2.14 -4.10 -17.91
CA LEU A 97 -3.43 -4.72 -17.60
C LEU A 97 -4.23 -3.95 -16.53
N ALA A 98 -3.56 -3.41 -15.53
CA ALA A 98 -4.19 -2.55 -14.53
C ALA A 98 -4.85 -1.31 -15.17
N ASN A 99 -4.17 -0.69 -16.14
CA ASN A 99 -4.71 0.45 -16.86
C ASN A 99 -5.86 0.07 -17.82
N ASP A 100 -5.81 -1.10 -18.46
CA ASP A 100 -6.90 -1.60 -19.30
C ASP A 100 -8.18 -1.86 -18.50
N GLU A 101 -8.05 -2.48 -17.32
CA GLU A 101 -9.17 -2.68 -16.39
C GLU A 101 -9.75 -1.34 -15.91
N LEU A 102 -8.89 -0.37 -15.56
CA LEU A 102 -9.33 0.98 -15.19
C LEU A 102 -10.07 1.67 -16.33
N ALA A 103 -9.55 1.60 -17.56
CA ALA A 103 -10.17 2.19 -18.73
C ALA A 103 -11.55 1.58 -18.99
N THR A 104 -11.66 0.25 -18.85
CA THR A 104 -12.93 -0.46 -18.98
C THR A 104 -13.92 -0.02 -17.90
N LEU A 105 -13.52 0.12 -16.65
CA LEU A 105 -14.36 0.62 -15.57
C LEU A 105 -14.81 2.06 -15.84
N THR A 106 -13.88 2.95 -16.17
CA THR A 106 -14.18 4.38 -16.33
C THR A 106 -15.10 4.65 -17.53
N SER A 107 -15.16 3.74 -18.52
CA SER A 107 -16.08 3.83 -19.65
C SER A 107 -17.57 3.67 -19.27
N VAL A 108 -17.85 3.04 -18.12
CA VAL A 108 -19.21 2.78 -17.63
C VAL A 108 -19.60 3.62 -16.41
N LEU A 109 -18.66 4.34 -15.80
CA LEU A 109 -18.94 5.25 -14.72
C LEU A 109 -19.55 6.58 -15.21
N PRO A 110 -20.32 7.29 -14.35
CA PRO A 110 -20.70 8.69 -14.63
C PRO A 110 -19.46 9.55 -14.96
N PRO A 111 -19.53 10.45 -15.96
CA PRO A 111 -18.36 11.19 -16.44
C PRO A 111 -17.57 11.91 -15.35
N ALA A 112 -18.25 12.50 -14.36
CA ALA A 112 -17.59 13.19 -13.26
C ALA A 112 -16.75 12.21 -12.38
N ARG A 113 -17.28 11.04 -12.04
CA ARG A 113 -16.56 10.02 -11.30
C ARG A 113 -15.40 9.45 -12.11
N SER A 114 -15.64 9.18 -13.40
CA SER A 114 -14.61 8.71 -14.32
C SER A 114 -13.39 9.63 -14.34
N ILE A 115 -13.61 10.95 -14.46
CA ILE A 115 -12.54 11.95 -14.48
C ILE A 115 -11.81 12.00 -13.13
N ARG A 116 -12.52 11.98 -12.00
CA ARG A 116 -11.92 12.02 -10.68
C ARG A 116 -11.08 10.75 -10.41
N LEU A 117 -11.62 9.58 -10.74
CA LEU A 117 -10.93 8.30 -10.58
C LEU A 117 -9.66 8.22 -11.44
N GLN A 118 -9.72 8.67 -12.71
CA GLN A 118 -8.53 8.72 -13.57
C GLN A 118 -7.47 9.69 -13.04
N ARG A 119 -7.87 10.83 -12.48
CA ARG A 119 -6.94 11.79 -11.85
C ARG A 119 -6.31 11.19 -10.61
N LEU A 120 -7.10 10.58 -9.73
CA LEU A 120 -6.61 9.90 -8.53
C LEU A 120 -5.59 8.82 -8.91
N TRP A 121 -5.92 7.97 -9.87
CA TRP A 121 -5.03 6.94 -10.39
C TRP A 121 -3.70 7.51 -10.91
N SER A 122 -3.77 8.44 -11.85
CA SER A 122 -2.58 9.01 -12.47
C SER A 122 -1.69 9.74 -11.46
N SER A 123 -2.28 10.52 -10.55
CA SER A 123 -1.51 11.21 -9.51
C SER A 123 -0.86 10.23 -8.54
N THR A 124 -1.55 9.15 -8.18
CA THR A 124 -0.99 8.11 -7.32
C THR A 124 0.17 7.36 -7.98
N VAL A 125 0.03 6.99 -9.25
CA VAL A 125 1.15 6.34 -9.99
C VAL A 125 2.40 7.23 -10.01
N LEU A 126 2.23 8.54 -10.19
CA LEU A 126 3.34 9.48 -10.11
C LEU A 126 3.93 9.59 -8.70
N GLN A 127 3.10 9.53 -7.65
CA GLN A 127 3.57 9.51 -6.26
C GLN A 127 4.34 8.23 -5.95
N LEU A 128 3.84 7.07 -6.38
CA LEU A 128 4.54 5.79 -6.23
C LEU A 128 5.91 5.81 -6.91
N ALA A 129 5.98 6.31 -8.14
CA ALA A 129 7.25 6.46 -8.86
C ALA A 129 8.22 7.41 -8.14
N ALA A 130 7.73 8.53 -7.59
CA ALA A 130 8.54 9.47 -6.83
C ALA A 130 9.01 8.86 -5.49
N GLY A 131 8.13 8.12 -4.79
CA GLY A 131 8.46 7.41 -3.56
C GLY A 131 9.57 6.39 -3.80
N GLN A 132 9.42 5.55 -4.82
CA GLN A 132 10.43 4.54 -5.17
C GLN A 132 11.76 5.18 -5.61
N TYR A 133 11.73 6.25 -6.39
CA TYR A 133 12.95 6.99 -6.73
C TYR A 133 13.68 7.53 -5.50
N ARG A 134 12.92 8.06 -4.52
CA ARG A 134 13.50 8.52 -3.25
C ARG A 134 14.08 7.37 -2.44
N ASP A 135 13.39 6.24 -2.36
CA ASP A 135 13.86 5.06 -1.64
C ASP A 135 15.20 4.57 -2.20
N LEU A 136 15.30 4.42 -3.50
CA LEU A 136 16.53 4.02 -4.19
C LEU A 136 17.69 5.04 -4.07
N THR A 137 17.37 6.31 -3.84
CA THR A 137 18.38 7.38 -3.78
C THR A 137 18.71 7.85 -2.38
N LEU A 138 17.81 7.63 -1.39
CA LEU A 138 18.02 7.92 0.02
C LEU A 138 18.85 6.82 0.67
N ARG A 139 20.09 6.66 0.24
CA ARG A 139 21.04 5.79 0.94
C ARG A 139 21.39 6.38 2.31
N ALA A 140 21.79 5.52 3.24
CA ALA A 140 22.09 5.88 4.64
C ALA A 140 23.04 7.08 4.83
N SER A 141 23.87 7.41 3.83
CA SER A 141 24.72 8.59 3.81
C SER A 141 23.96 9.92 3.70
N ALA A 142 22.73 9.91 3.21
CA ALA A 142 21.88 11.10 3.11
C ALA A 142 21.11 11.40 4.40
N LEU A 143 21.11 10.48 5.35
CA LEU A 143 20.49 10.64 6.68
C LEU A 143 21.42 11.28 7.71
N ASN A 144 22.35 12.10 7.29
CA ASN A 144 22.98 13.07 8.18
C ASN A 144 21.99 14.14 8.71
N ALA A 145 20.71 14.04 8.30
CA ALA A 145 19.61 14.76 8.91
C ALA A 145 19.38 14.22 10.32
N THR A 146 19.50 15.08 11.31
CA THR A 146 19.33 14.75 12.73
C THR A 146 17.90 15.09 13.19
N GLY A 147 17.33 14.26 14.04
CA GLY A 147 16.11 14.60 14.76
C GLY A 147 14.82 14.57 13.93
N LEU A 148 13.96 15.57 14.14
CA LEU A 148 12.63 15.66 13.52
C LEU A 148 12.66 15.66 11.99
N GLU A 149 13.69 16.24 11.37
CA GLU A 149 13.82 16.29 9.93
C GLU A 149 13.97 14.89 9.29
N ALA A 150 14.67 13.97 9.97
CA ALA A 150 14.80 12.59 9.49
C ALA A 150 13.46 11.85 9.56
N LEU A 151 12.67 12.10 10.61
CA LEU A 151 11.34 11.53 10.76
C LEU A 151 10.39 12.06 9.69
N ASP A 152 10.35 13.39 9.48
CA ASP A 152 9.47 14.01 8.47
C ASP A 152 9.78 13.46 7.07
N ARG A 153 11.06 13.30 6.71
CA ARG A 153 11.47 12.71 5.43
C ARG A 153 11.05 11.25 5.29
N TYR A 154 11.14 10.50 6.37
CA TYR A 154 10.72 9.12 6.37
C TYR A 154 9.19 8.99 6.28
N GLU A 155 8.44 9.80 7.02
CA GLU A 155 6.98 9.86 6.90
C GLU A 155 6.54 10.24 5.47
N GLU A 156 7.24 11.19 4.83
CA GLU A 156 6.98 11.55 3.42
C GLU A 156 7.26 10.37 2.47
N LEU A 157 8.35 9.62 2.69
CA LEU A 157 8.68 8.43 1.91
C LEU A 157 7.60 7.35 2.07
N ALA A 158 7.25 7.01 3.31
CA ALA A 158 6.21 6.02 3.60
C ALA A 158 4.84 6.42 3.01
N ALA A 159 4.50 7.71 3.05
CA ALA A 159 3.28 8.24 2.45
C ALA A 159 3.28 8.10 0.92
N GLN A 160 4.41 8.33 0.25
CA GLN A 160 4.51 8.26 -1.21
C GLN A 160 4.69 6.84 -1.74
N LYS A 161 5.22 5.92 -0.95
CA LYS A 161 5.38 4.52 -1.32
C LYS A 161 4.10 3.74 -0.97
N THR A 162 4.07 3.07 0.14
CA THR A 162 2.95 2.20 0.55
C THR A 162 1.68 2.98 0.90
N GLY A 163 1.83 4.18 1.50
CA GLY A 163 0.71 5.07 1.81
C GLY A 163 -0.13 5.43 0.60
N ALA A 164 0.51 5.84 -0.51
CA ALA A 164 -0.17 6.21 -1.75
C ALA A 164 -0.93 5.02 -2.37
N ALA A 165 -0.37 3.81 -2.32
CA ALA A 165 -1.03 2.61 -2.84
C ALA A 165 -2.35 2.33 -2.11
N PHE A 166 -2.37 2.41 -0.79
CA PHE A 166 -3.57 2.19 0.02
C PHE A 166 -4.56 3.37 -0.06
N ALA A 167 -4.06 4.61 -0.17
CA ALA A 167 -4.89 5.77 -0.44
C ALA A 167 -5.67 5.61 -1.76
N LEU A 168 -5.03 5.09 -2.81
CA LEU A 168 -5.68 4.74 -4.05
C LEU A 168 -6.70 3.60 -3.87
N ALA A 169 -6.37 2.56 -3.11
CA ALA A 169 -7.28 1.44 -2.88
C ALA A 169 -8.62 1.89 -2.30
N LEU A 170 -8.58 2.59 -1.16
CA LEU A 170 -9.79 3.01 -0.47
C LEU A 170 -10.46 4.20 -1.17
N GLY A 171 -9.68 5.19 -1.57
CA GLY A 171 -10.19 6.36 -2.30
C GLY A 171 -10.81 5.99 -3.64
N GLY A 172 -10.22 5.06 -4.38
CA GLY A 172 -10.74 4.58 -5.65
C GLY A 172 -12.03 3.76 -5.50
N CYS A 173 -12.14 2.91 -4.47
CA CYS A 173 -13.40 2.24 -4.13
C CYS A 173 -14.50 3.27 -3.81
N ALA A 174 -14.17 4.33 -3.07
CA ALA A 174 -15.12 5.40 -2.77
C ALA A 174 -15.50 6.23 -4.00
N GLU A 175 -14.53 6.60 -4.87
CA GLU A 175 -14.82 7.31 -6.14
C GLU A 175 -15.69 6.49 -7.08
N THR A 176 -15.55 5.17 -7.07
CA THR A 176 -16.42 4.28 -7.84
C THR A 176 -17.84 4.26 -7.29
N ALA A 177 -18.01 4.48 -5.99
CA ALA A 177 -19.26 4.29 -5.26
C ALA A 177 -20.10 5.56 -5.09
N THR A 178 -19.49 6.73 -4.81
CA THR A 178 -20.22 7.92 -4.38
C THR A 178 -19.72 9.21 -5.02
N ASP A 179 -20.61 10.22 -5.08
CA ASP A 179 -20.26 11.60 -5.47
C ASP A 179 -19.97 12.50 -4.26
N THR A 180 -20.07 11.97 -3.05
CA THR A 180 -19.86 12.73 -1.81
C THR A 180 -18.36 12.88 -1.53
N THR A 181 -17.80 14.04 -1.89
CA THR A 181 -16.37 14.34 -1.77
C THR A 181 -15.81 14.05 -0.35
N ALA A 182 -16.55 14.42 0.70
CA ALA A 182 -16.12 14.18 2.07
C ALA A 182 -15.94 12.68 2.41
N LEU A 183 -16.75 11.78 1.82
CA LEU A 183 -16.60 10.34 2.00
C LEU A 183 -15.39 9.81 1.22
N VAL A 184 -15.14 10.32 0.02
CA VAL A 184 -13.97 9.98 -0.78
C VAL A 184 -12.69 10.44 -0.07
N GLU A 185 -12.65 11.67 0.43
CA GLU A 185 -11.50 12.20 1.20
C GLU A 185 -11.25 11.38 2.46
N ALA A 186 -12.29 11.03 3.22
CA ALA A 186 -12.16 10.18 4.40
C ALA A 186 -11.59 8.80 4.06
N ALA A 187 -12.08 8.16 3.01
CA ALA A 187 -11.58 6.87 2.54
C ALA A 187 -10.11 6.97 2.07
N THR A 188 -9.77 7.99 1.28
CA THR A 188 -8.41 8.23 0.78
C THR A 188 -7.43 8.43 1.93
N ASN A 189 -7.76 9.29 2.89
CA ASN A 189 -6.91 9.56 4.05
C ASN A 189 -6.79 8.33 4.98
N ALA A 190 -7.86 7.54 5.14
CA ALA A 190 -7.77 6.29 5.87
C ALA A 190 -6.81 5.31 5.20
N GLY A 191 -6.87 5.18 3.87
CA GLY A 191 -5.93 4.38 3.10
C GLY A 191 -4.49 4.85 3.29
N LEU A 192 -4.23 6.15 3.20
CA LEU A 192 -2.91 6.74 3.43
C LEU A 192 -2.33 6.31 4.79
N ILE A 193 -3.13 6.46 5.86
CA ILE A 193 -2.71 6.08 7.22
C ILE A 193 -2.41 4.57 7.31
N ILE A 194 -3.25 3.73 6.73
CA ILE A 194 -3.06 2.27 6.76
C ILE A 194 -1.78 1.87 6.03
N GLY A 195 -1.54 2.42 4.84
CA GLY A 195 -0.34 2.13 4.07
C GLY A 195 0.94 2.62 4.76
N MET A 196 0.92 3.78 5.41
CA MET A 196 2.04 4.25 6.23
C MET A 196 2.30 3.31 7.41
N LEU A 197 1.25 2.86 8.11
CA LEU A 197 1.38 1.87 9.18
C LEU A 197 1.98 0.56 8.69
N LEU A 198 1.59 0.10 7.49
CA LEU A 198 2.15 -1.12 6.91
C LEU A 198 3.64 -0.93 6.63
N GLN A 199 4.05 0.17 6.01
CA GLN A 199 5.47 0.46 5.77
C GLN A 199 6.28 0.47 7.09
N TYR A 200 5.74 1.12 8.12
CA TYR A 200 6.40 1.15 9.43
C TYR A 200 6.52 -0.23 10.07
N TYR A 201 5.50 -1.06 9.91
CA TYR A 201 5.48 -2.41 10.46
C TYR A 201 6.51 -3.31 9.77
N ASP A 202 6.57 -3.24 8.44
CA ASP A 202 7.51 -4.03 7.63
C ASP A 202 8.96 -3.62 7.95
N ASP A 203 9.26 -2.32 7.99
CA ASP A 203 10.60 -1.83 8.32
C ASP A 203 11.05 -2.20 9.76
N LEU A 204 10.11 -2.31 10.71
CA LEU A 204 10.42 -2.77 12.06
C LEU A 204 10.67 -4.28 12.12
N LEU A 205 9.97 -5.08 11.31
CA LEU A 205 10.20 -6.51 11.20
C LEU A 205 11.55 -6.82 10.57
N ASP A 206 11.90 -6.11 9.51
CA ASP A 206 13.18 -6.27 8.79
C ASP A 206 14.38 -5.99 9.71
N GLN A 207 14.25 -5.02 10.62
CA GLN A 207 15.30 -4.77 11.62
C GLN A 207 15.48 -5.90 12.62
N SER A 208 14.44 -6.69 12.86
CA SER A 208 14.53 -7.86 13.75
C SER A 208 15.21 -9.04 13.08
N SER A 209 15.33 -9.05 11.76
CA SER A 209 16.06 -10.04 10.98
C SER A 209 17.56 -9.67 10.98
N GLN A 210 18.45 -10.68 11.07
CA GLN A 210 19.91 -10.46 11.00
C GLN A 210 20.39 -10.03 9.59
N GLU A 211 19.48 -9.91 8.64
CA GLU A 211 19.68 -9.58 7.22
C GLU A 211 19.48 -8.09 6.90
N ALA A 212 19.16 -7.27 7.92
CA ALA A 212 18.96 -5.84 7.73
C ALA A 212 20.20 -5.21 7.09
N GLN A 213 20.05 -4.79 5.82
CA GLN A 213 21.14 -4.12 5.13
C GLN A 213 21.49 -2.82 5.85
N PRO A 214 22.79 -2.50 6.04
CA PRO A 214 23.22 -1.31 6.78
C PRO A 214 22.78 0.01 6.14
N GLU A 215 22.30 -0.05 4.91
CA GLU A 215 22.00 1.09 4.05
C GLU A 215 20.52 1.45 3.99
N THR A 216 19.59 0.61 4.50
CA THR A 216 18.16 0.91 4.54
C THR A 216 17.83 1.91 5.64
N VAL A 217 17.11 2.94 5.25
CA VAL A 217 16.50 3.87 6.20
C VAL A 217 15.34 3.14 6.85
N THR A 218 15.54 2.73 8.08
CA THR A 218 14.47 2.10 8.82
C THR A 218 13.81 3.12 9.76
N LEU A 219 12.51 2.97 10.00
CA LEU A 219 11.76 3.78 10.94
C LEU A 219 12.46 3.91 12.29
N ALA A 220 13.02 2.82 12.84
CA ALA A 220 13.70 2.86 14.12
C ALA A 220 14.93 3.75 14.11
N ARG A 221 15.67 3.85 13.00
CA ARG A 221 16.81 4.77 12.86
C ARG A 221 16.34 6.22 12.76
N ALA A 222 15.32 6.47 11.94
CA ALA A 222 14.73 7.80 11.82
C ALA A 222 14.13 8.27 13.16
N TRP A 223 13.43 7.39 13.84
CA TRP A 223 12.83 7.70 15.14
C TRP A 223 13.88 7.86 16.25
N ALA A 224 14.87 6.98 16.36
CA ALA A 224 15.96 7.12 17.32
C ALA A 224 16.73 8.43 17.10
N ALA A 225 16.96 8.82 15.84
CA ALA A 225 17.56 10.10 15.50
C ALA A 225 16.67 11.28 15.92
N SER A 226 15.33 11.17 15.80
CA SER A 226 14.40 12.28 16.10
C SER A 226 14.28 12.60 17.58
N ILE A 227 14.40 11.62 18.47
CA ILE A 227 14.17 11.79 19.90
C ILE A 227 15.44 11.71 20.75
N GLY A 228 16.62 11.58 20.10
CA GLY A 228 17.91 11.49 20.81
C GLY A 228 18.02 10.27 21.73
N ILE A 229 17.20 9.25 21.50
CA ILE A 229 17.21 8.02 22.29
C ILE A 229 18.28 7.09 21.73
N ASP A 230 19.14 6.62 22.62
CA ASP A 230 20.08 5.55 22.37
C ASP A 230 19.33 4.27 21.89
N GLN A 231 19.95 3.47 21.03
CA GLN A 231 19.38 2.30 20.34
C GLN A 231 18.80 1.21 21.28
N ALA A 232 18.68 1.49 22.58
CA ALA A 232 18.26 0.60 23.64
C ALA A 232 16.74 0.42 23.79
N HIS A 233 15.88 1.19 23.10
CA HIS A 233 14.44 0.99 23.19
C HIS A 233 14.02 -0.21 22.36
N ARG A 234 13.17 -1.05 22.94
CA ARG A 234 12.64 -2.22 22.26
C ARG A 234 11.80 -1.76 21.04
N LEU A 235 11.99 -2.39 19.90
CA LEU A 235 11.21 -2.11 18.68
C LEU A 235 9.70 -2.22 18.94
N THR A 236 9.28 -3.10 19.85
CA THR A 236 7.90 -3.25 20.30
C THR A 236 7.32 -1.99 20.97
N ASP A 237 8.14 -1.23 21.69
CA ASP A 237 7.69 -0.01 22.36
C ASP A 237 7.50 1.11 21.34
N ILE A 238 8.41 1.21 20.38
CA ILE A 238 8.31 2.13 19.24
C ILE A 238 7.03 1.85 18.45
N TRP A 239 6.81 0.60 18.07
CA TRP A 239 5.60 0.18 17.36
C TRP A 239 4.33 0.55 18.13
N SER A 240 4.29 0.26 19.42
CA SER A 240 3.11 0.52 20.25
C SER A 240 2.75 2.02 20.28
N ILE A 241 3.74 2.91 20.35
CA ILE A 241 3.53 4.37 20.33
C ILE A 241 3.02 4.83 18.97
N LEU A 242 3.66 4.38 17.88
CA LEU A 242 3.28 4.74 16.52
C LEU A 242 1.88 4.21 16.20
N TYR A 243 1.62 2.94 16.49
CA TYR A 243 0.31 2.35 16.24
C TYR A 243 -0.79 3.10 16.99
N ALA A 244 -0.58 3.46 18.25
CA ALA A 244 -1.56 4.25 19.01
C ALA A 244 -1.80 5.65 18.41
N ARG A 245 -0.73 6.34 17.98
CA ARG A 245 -0.83 7.65 17.32
C ARG A 245 -1.65 7.57 16.03
N TYR A 246 -1.30 6.64 15.15
CA TYR A 246 -1.97 6.50 13.86
C TYR A 246 -3.35 5.87 13.97
N TRP A 247 -3.59 5.00 14.96
CA TRP A 247 -4.93 4.48 15.24
C TRP A 247 -5.91 5.61 15.62
N ASN A 248 -5.52 6.54 16.48
CA ASN A 248 -6.35 7.67 16.83
C ASN A 248 -6.65 8.58 15.63
N ALA A 249 -5.65 8.81 14.78
CA ALA A 249 -5.83 9.56 13.53
C ALA A 249 -6.78 8.83 12.57
N LEU A 250 -6.64 7.51 12.44
CA LEU A 250 -7.51 6.67 11.63
C LEU A 250 -8.95 6.69 12.11
N ASP A 251 -9.19 6.51 13.42
CA ASP A 251 -10.54 6.52 14.00
C ASP A 251 -11.25 7.86 13.73
N ALA A 252 -10.55 8.98 13.92
CA ALA A 252 -11.06 10.30 13.57
C ALA A 252 -11.36 10.45 12.07
N THR A 253 -10.50 9.91 11.21
CA THR A 253 -10.65 9.94 9.75
C THR A 253 -11.84 9.10 9.29
N LEU A 254 -12.10 7.98 9.95
CA LEU A 254 -13.21 7.08 9.62
C LEU A 254 -14.58 7.63 10.08
N ALA A 255 -14.62 8.60 10.99
CA ALA A 255 -15.88 9.10 11.59
C ALA A 255 -16.97 9.50 10.58
N PRO A 256 -16.67 10.13 9.42
CA PRO A 256 -17.67 10.47 8.41
C PRO A 256 -18.26 9.25 7.67
N LEU A 257 -17.56 8.10 7.65
CA LEU A 257 -17.97 6.93 6.89
C LEU A 257 -19.16 6.21 7.56
N PRO A 258 -20.01 5.51 6.77
CA PRO A 258 -21.07 4.65 7.32
C PRO A 258 -20.52 3.56 8.24
N ALA A 259 -21.31 3.15 9.23
CA ALA A 259 -20.88 2.17 10.22
C ALA A 259 -20.33 0.83 9.63
N PRO A 260 -20.92 0.25 8.56
CA PRO A 260 -20.35 -0.96 7.95
C PRO A 260 -18.97 -0.72 7.35
N ALA A 261 -18.75 0.43 6.69
CA ALA A 261 -17.44 0.80 6.13
C ALA A 261 -16.39 0.98 7.24
N ARG A 262 -16.74 1.69 8.31
CA ARG A 262 -15.85 1.85 9.47
C ARG A 262 -15.46 0.51 10.08
N LEU A 263 -16.45 -0.37 10.28
CA LEU A 263 -16.20 -1.70 10.84
C LEU A 263 -15.27 -2.52 9.95
N ALA A 264 -15.49 -2.53 8.62
CA ALA A 264 -14.67 -3.26 7.67
C ALA A 264 -13.20 -2.80 7.75
N ILE A 265 -12.97 -1.49 7.72
CA ILE A 265 -11.61 -0.91 7.77
C ILE A 265 -10.96 -1.12 9.14
N SER A 266 -11.69 -0.91 10.25
CA SER A 266 -11.14 -1.16 11.59
C SER A 266 -10.77 -2.63 11.79
N SER A 267 -11.61 -3.57 11.29
CA SER A 267 -11.33 -5.01 11.35
C SER A 267 -10.12 -5.38 10.49
N LEU A 268 -9.96 -4.76 9.32
CA LEU A 268 -8.78 -4.93 8.48
C LEU A 268 -7.51 -4.56 9.25
N VAL A 269 -7.46 -3.37 9.82
CA VAL A 269 -6.29 -2.87 10.55
C VAL A 269 -5.97 -3.72 11.76
N GLN A 270 -7.00 -4.16 12.51
CA GLN A 270 -6.81 -5.08 13.64
C GLN A 270 -6.31 -6.46 13.18
N GLY A 271 -6.73 -6.92 12.02
CA GLY A 271 -6.23 -8.16 11.41
C GLY A 271 -4.77 -8.07 10.99
N MET A 272 -4.33 -6.90 10.51
CA MET A 272 -2.95 -6.65 10.08
C MET A 272 -2.00 -6.47 11.27
N PHE A 273 -2.39 -5.70 12.27
CA PHE A 273 -1.48 -5.17 13.30
C PHE A 273 -1.83 -5.59 14.73
N GLY A 274 -2.89 -6.36 14.92
CA GLY A 274 -3.39 -6.75 16.24
C GLY A 274 -4.48 -5.82 16.78
N ALA A 275 -4.93 -6.09 18.00
CA ALA A 275 -6.00 -5.34 18.64
C ALA A 275 -5.67 -3.83 18.76
N ALA A 276 -6.72 -3.00 18.68
CA ALA A 276 -6.58 -1.56 18.86
C ALA A 276 -5.76 -1.22 20.13
N PRO A 277 -4.77 -0.33 20.02
CA PRO A 277 -3.93 0.01 21.14
C PRO A 277 -4.77 0.70 22.22
N LYS A 278 -4.44 0.42 23.49
CA LYS A 278 -5.07 1.16 24.59
C LYS A 278 -4.70 2.64 24.49
N PRO A 279 -5.64 3.56 24.81
CA PRO A 279 -5.32 4.99 24.84
C PRO A 279 -4.10 5.22 25.74
N ILE A 280 -3.09 5.90 25.20
CA ILE A 280 -1.97 6.34 26.02
C ILE A 280 -2.50 7.47 26.88
N THR A 281 -2.79 7.20 28.15
CA THR A 281 -3.04 8.23 29.14
C THR A 281 -1.70 8.93 29.39
N THR A 282 -1.43 9.98 28.61
CA THR A 282 -0.31 10.88 28.89
C THR A 282 -0.69 11.64 30.17
N THR A 283 -0.19 11.13 31.31
CA THR A 283 -0.10 11.98 32.50
C THR A 283 1.03 12.96 32.17
N ILE A 284 0.65 14.19 31.81
CA ILE A 284 1.54 15.34 31.70
C ILE A 284 2.02 15.72 33.09
#